data_8209d7eddccefa1d766859c823a1ab2b
#
_entry.id   8209d7eddccefa1d766859c823a1ab2b
#
_cell.length_a   1.000
_cell.length_b   1.000
_cell.length_c   1.000
_cell.angle_alpha   90.00
_cell.angle_beta   90.00
_cell.angle_gamma   90.00
#
_symmetry.space_group_name_H-M   'P 1'
#
loop_
_entity.id
_entity.type
_entity.pdbx_description
1 polymer ?
#
loop_
_entity_poly.entity_id
_entity_poly.type
_entity_poly.pdbx_seq_one_letter_code
_entity_poly.pdbx_strand_id
1 'polypeptide(L)'
;MPRLGRADEAGRLHARVDVAGNGEARVATGVPVLDHLLALLAQYASFDLALEVAPGDAEEEVAAAGRALGQALASAFQAEGRRRHGSAVVPADEALAHVVVEVSGRPLVVSNFDLSDARIAGIGSDIVATFLHELAEGAGLTLHVRLIEGSEPDHVLEAIFKALGVALAQSCRKRRREE
;
A
#
# COMPACT_ATOMS: atom_id res chain seq x y z
N MET A 1 20.93 12.59 14.15
CA MET A 1 19.77 11.89 14.73
C MET A 1 18.55 12.77 14.56
N PRO A 2 17.63 12.46 13.66
CA PRO A 2 16.36 13.16 13.65
C PRO A 2 15.55 12.67 14.85
N ARG A 3 15.11 13.59 15.67
CA ARG A 3 14.28 13.33 16.85
C ARG A 3 12.95 12.77 16.37
N LEU A 4 12.60 11.59 16.87
CA LEU A 4 11.23 11.06 16.83
C LEU A 4 10.29 12.15 17.35
N GLY A 5 9.47 12.70 16.47
CA GLY A 5 8.43 13.63 16.87
C GLY A 5 7.50 12.95 17.89
N ARG A 6 7.25 13.61 19.01
CA ARG A 6 6.27 13.19 20.00
C ARG A 6 4.93 12.99 19.29
N ALA A 7 4.26 11.87 19.57
CA ALA A 7 2.86 11.69 19.27
C ALA A 7 2.08 12.88 19.85
N ASP A 8 1.40 13.64 19.02
CA ASP A 8 0.46 14.62 19.49
C ASP A 8 -0.68 13.91 20.21
N GLU A 9 -1.00 14.34 21.40
CA GLU A 9 -1.97 13.75 22.35
C GLU A 9 -3.43 13.72 21.87
N ALA A 10 -3.68 13.86 20.58
CA ALA A 10 -5.02 13.88 19.97
C ALA A 10 -5.18 12.79 18.92
N GLY A 11 -4.87 11.53 19.24
CA GLY A 11 -5.30 10.37 18.42
C GLY A 11 -4.99 10.47 16.91
N ARG A 12 -3.95 11.21 16.52
CA ARG A 12 -3.64 11.43 15.11
C ARG A 12 -2.78 10.30 14.57
N LEU A 13 -3.29 9.80 13.50
CA LEU A 13 -2.66 8.94 12.54
C LEU A 13 -1.34 9.54 12.06
N HIS A 14 -0.24 8.82 12.22
CA HIS A 14 1.05 9.22 11.66
C HIS A 14 1.53 8.18 10.65
N ALA A 15 1.64 8.58 9.39
CA ALA A 15 2.35 7.83 8.38
C ALA A 15 3.52 8.66 7.84
N ARG A 16 4.66 8.01 7.71
CA ARG A 16 5.84 8.57 7.05
C ARG A 16 6.37 7.53 6.07
N VAL A 17 6.65 7.98 4.87
CA VAL A 17 7.24 7.16 3.80
C VAL A 17 8.48 7.86 3.29
N ASP A 18 9.61 7.18 3.35
CA ASP A 18 10.80 7.56 2.60
C ASP A 18 10.88 6.67 1.36
N VAL A 19 10.63 7.24 0.20
CA VAL A 19 10.63 6.52 -1.09
C VAL A 19 12.04 6.21 -1.59
N ALA A 20 13.07 6.76 -0.96
CA ALA A 20 14.47 6.46 -1.20
C ALA A 20 15.08 5.60 -0.08
N GLY A 21 14.26 4.82 0.61
CA GLY A 21 14.64 3.99 1.74
C GLY A 21 15.28 2.65 1.37
N ASN A 22 15.36 1.78 2.37
CA ASN A 22 15.97 0.45 2.27
C ASN A 22 14.95 -0.71 2.43
N GLY A 23 13.68 -0.41 2.58
CA GLY A 23 12.62 -1.40 2.78
C GLY A 23 12.34 -1.72 4.24
N GLU A 24 12.69 -0.84 5.16
CA GLU A 24 12.42 -1.00 6.58
C GLU A 24 10.99 -0.56 6.91
N ALA A 25 10.24 -1.41 7.61
CA ALA A 25 8.88 -1.11 8.03
C ALA A 25 8.75 -1.13 9.55
N ARG A 26 8.15 -0.09 10.09
CA ARG A 26 7.67 0.02 11.47
C ARG A 26 6.19 0.31 11.44
N VAL A 27 5.40 -0.75 11.48
CA VAL A 27 3.96 -0.69 11.24
C VAL A 27 3.22 -1.25 12.45
N ALA A 28 2.28 -0.50 12.97
CA ALA A 28 1.39 -0.88 14.06
C ALA A 28 -0.03 -0.38 13.75
N THR A 29 -0.77 -1.15 12.95
CA THR A 29 -2.14 -0.83 12.56
C THR A 29 -3.19 -1.38 13.54
N GLY A 30 -2.79 -2.29 14.43
CA GLY A 30 -3.74 -3.05 15.25
C GLY A 30 -4.26 -4.31 14.56
N VAL A 31 -3.97 -4.49 13.28
CA VAL A 31 -4.36 -5.65 12.47
C VAL A 31 -3.10 -6.39 12.01
N PRO A 32 -2.70 -7.50 12.68
CA PRO A 32 -1.40 -8.15 12.44
C PRO A 32 -1.17 -8.59 11.00
N VAL A 33 -2.21 -9.06 10.31
CA VAL A 33 -2.12 -9.43 8.88
C VAL A 33 -1.79 -8.22 8.02
N LEU A 34 -2.41 -7.08 8.27
CA LEU A 34 -2.11 -5.85 7.53
C LEU A 34 -0.70 -5.37 7.81
N ASP A 35 -0.23 -5.48 9.06
CA ASP A 35 1.15 -5.13 9.42
C ASP A 35 2.15 -5.96 8.62
N HIS A 36 1.92 -7.27 8.47
CA HIS A 36 2.74 -8.14 7.64
C HIS A 36 2.72 -7.76 6.16
N LEU A 37 1.53 -7.51 5.61
CA LEU A 37 1.38 -7.13 4.20
C LEU A 37 2.03 -5.77 3.89
N LEU A 38 1.93 -4.81 4.80
CA LEU A 38 2.59 -3.51 4.65
C LEU A 38 4.12 -3.61 4.77
N ALA A 39 4.63 -4.52 5.58
CA ALA A 39 6.06 -4.81 5.64
C ALA A 39 6.56 -5.39 4.31
N LEU A 40 5.80 -6.30 3.67
CA LEU A 40 6.12 -6.80 2.34
C LEU A 40 6.09 -5.70 1.27
N LEU A 41 5.06 -4.85 1.30
CA LEU A 41 4.97 -3.70 0.41
C LEU A 41 6.21 -2.81 0.54
N ALA A 42 6.59 -2.44 1.74
CA ALA A 42 7.76 -1.61 2.01
C ALA A 42 9.06 -2.25 1.50
N GLN A 43 9.23 -3.55 1.74
CA GLN A 43 10.39 -4.31 1.30
C GLN A 43 10.51 -4.33 -0.24
N TYR A 44 9.43 -4.65 -0.93
CA TYR A 44 9.42 -4.73 -2.40
C TYR A 44 9.48 -3.36 -3.09
N ALA A 45 9.01 -2.33 -2.42
CA ALA A 45 9.13 -0.95 -2.88
C ALA A 45 10.50 -0.33 -2.57
N SER A 46 11.27 -0.90 -1.66
CA SER A 46 12.44 -0.27 -1.03
C SER A 46 12.08 1.05 -0.36
N PHE A 47 10.89 1.11 0.23
CA PHE A 47 10.45 2.25 1.04
C PHE A 47 10.79 2.01 2.51
N ASP A 48 11.17 3.06 3.21
CA ASP A 48 11.13 3.04 4.67
C ASP A 48 9.76 3.58 5.09
N LEU A 49 9.00 2.76 5.80
CA LEU A 49 7.63 3.03 6.19
C LEU A 49 7.50 3.05 7.71
N ALA A 50 6.98 4.12 8.25
CA ALA A 50 6.54 4.21 9.64
C ALA A 50 5.06 4.56 9.65
N LEU A 51 4.24 3.69 10.23
CA LEU A 51 2.79 3.85 10.31
C LEU A 51 2.29 3.37 11.66
N GLU A 52 1.60 4.25 12.36
CA GLU A 52 0.93 3.94 13.62
C GLU A 52 -0.52 4.43 13.54
N VAL A 53 -1.44 3.56 13.92
CA VAL A 53 -2.88 3.83 13.92
C VAL A 53 -3.39 3.80 15.35
N ALA A 54 -4.23 4.77 15.72
CA ALA A 54 -4.90 4.79 17.01
C ALA A 54 -5.81 3.56 17.16
N PRO A 55 -5.90 2.97 18.38
CA PRO A 55 -6.78 1.83 18.63
C PRO A 55 -8.24 2.14 18.28
N GLY A 56 -8.91 1.20 17.62
CA GLY A 56 -10.30 1.26 17.20
C GLY A 56 -10.79 -0.13 16.83
N ASP A 57 -11.90 -0.21 16.13
CA ASP A 57 -12.27 -1.48 15.50
C ASP A 57 -11.42 -1.74 14.25
N ALA A 58 -11.38 -3.00 13.79
CA ALA A 58 -10.49 -3.41 12.70
C ALA A 58 -10.79 -2.67 11.39
N GLU A 59 -12.04 -2.36 11.10
CA GLU A 59 -12.44 -1.64 9.89
C GLU A 59 -11.93 -0.19 9.92
N GLU A 60 -12.09 0.49 11.06
CA GLU A 60 -11.59 1.85 11.26
C GLU A 60 -10.05 1.91 11.18
N GLU A 61 -9.37 0.96 11.82
CA GLU A 61 -7.91 0.86 11.80
C GLU A 61 -7.37 0.65 10.37
N VAL A 62 -8.01 -0.23 9.61
CA VAL A 62 -7.64 -0.51 8.22
C VAL A 62 -7.89 0.70 7.31
N ALA A 63 -9.05 1.34 7.43
CA ALA A 63 -9.38 2.53 6.66
C ALA A 63 -8.40 3.67 6.96
N ALA A 64 -8.10 3.87 8.23
CA ALA A 64 -7.16 4.85 8.70
C ALA A 64 -5.73 4.60 8.18
N ALA A 65 -5.27 3.35 8.21
CA ALA A 65 -3.97 2.96 7.68
C ALA A 65 -3.85 3.24 6.17
N GLY A 66 -4.86 2.86 5.40
CA GLY A 66 -4.90 3.10 3.95
C GLY A 66 -4.86 4.58 3.61
N ARG A 67 -5.67 5.37 4.28
CA ARG A 67 -5.73 6.84 4.08
C ARG A 67 -4.41 7.51 4.44
N ALA A 68 -3.82 7.16 5.58
CA ALA A 68 -2.57 7.75 6.03
C ALA A 68 -1.40 7.43 5.10
N LEU A 69 -1.28 6.17 4.67
CA LEU A 69 -0.27 5.77 3.70
C LEU A 69 -0.48 6.49 2.36
N GLY A 70 -1.72 6.58 1.90
CA GLY A 70 -2.07 7.31 0.68
C GLY A 70 -1.66 8.78 0.74
N GLN A 71 -1.97 9.48 1.82
CA GLN A 71 -1.60 10.89 2.01
C GLN A 71 -0.08 11.08 2.07
N ALA A 72 0.64 10.17 2.72
CA ALA A 72 2.10 10.22 2.76
C ALA A 72 2.72 10.02 1.38
N LEU A 73 2.19 9.09 0.57
CA LEU A 73 2.63 8.86 -0.80
C LEU A 73 2.26 10.01 -1.75
N ALA A 74 1.13 10.67 -1.55
CA ALA A 74 0.72 11.80 -2.37
C ALA A 74 1.80 12.90 -2.43
N SER A 75 2.43 13.17 -1.31
CA SER A 75 3.53 14.14 -1.24
C SER A 75 4.74 13.71 -2.10
N ALA A 76 5.07 12.42 -2.12
CA ALA A 76 6.16 11.90 -2.94
C ALA A 76 5.85 11.97 -4.45
N PHE A 77 4.59 11.75 -4.83
CA PHE A 77 4.16 11.81 -6.23
C PHE A 77 4.14 13.22 -6.82
N GLN A 78 4.02 14.24 -5.98
CA GLN A 78 3.97 15.66 -6.41
C GLN A 78 5.34 16.21 -6.81
N ALA A 79 6.44 15.54 -6.47
CA ALA A 79 7.76 15.97 -6.88
C ALA A 79 7.87 16.00 -8.42
N GLU A 80 8.50 17.05 -8.94
CA GLU A 80 8.64 17.22 -10.39
C GLU A 80 9.41 16.09 -11.06
N GLY A 81 9.04 15.77 -12.29
CA GLY A 81 9.75 14.79 -13.11
C GLY A 81 9.57 13.34 -12.68
N ARG A 82 8.56 13.05 -11.85
CA ARG A 82 8.23 11.68 -11.47
C ARG A 82 7.48 10.96 -12.58
N ARG A 83 7.67 9.64 -12.63
CA ARG A 83 7.06 8.78 -13.64
C ARG A 83 5.53 8.73 -13.53
N ARG A 84 4.98 8.69 -12.31
CA ARG A 84 3.54 8.73 -11.98
C ARG A 84 2.72 7.53 -12.45
N HIS A 85 3.35 6.47 -12.88
CA HIS A 85 2.72 5.19 -13.18
C HIS A 85 3.69 4.05 -12.93
N GLY A 86 3.17 2.87 -12.67
CA GLY A 86 3.94 1.66 -12.48
C GLY A 86 3.13 0.41 -12.73
N SER A 87 3.80 -0.68 -13.05
CA SER A 87 3.19 -1.97 -13.30
C SER A 87 4.15 -3.08 -12.87
N ALA A 88 3.64 -4.06 -12.13
CA ALA A 88 4.43 -5.18 -11.68
C ALA A 88 3.63 -6.48 -11.66
N VAL A 89 4.28 -7.55 -12.03
CA VAL A 89 3.79 -8.93 -11.87
C VAL A 89 4.73 -9.63 -10.89
N VAL A 90 4.20 -10.05 -9.75
CA VAL A 90 5.01 -10.63 -8.66
C VAL A 90 4.34 -11.89 -8.12
N PRO A 91 5.09 -12.97 -7.91
CA PRO A 91 4.58 -14.20 -7.33
C PRO A 91 4.68 -14.21 -5.79
N ALA A 92 3.82 -15.01 -5.18
CA ALA A 92 3.97 -15.54 -3.83
C ALA A 92 3.50 -16.99 -3.85
N ASP A 93 4.43 -17.91 -3.76
CA ASP A 93 4.18 -19.36 -3.94
C ASP A 93 3.43 -19.64 -5.25
N GLU A 94 2.24 -20.26 -5.20
CA GLU A 94 1.41 -20.53 -6.40
C GLU A 94 0.63 -19.31 -6.88
N ALA A 95 0.56 -18.25 -6.09
CA ALA A 95 -0.16 -17.04 -6.48
C ALA A 95 0.69 -16.13 -7.34
N LEU A 96 0.06 -15.50 -8.32
CA LEU A 96 0.66 -14.54 -9.22
C LEU A 96 -0.30 -13.36 -9.40
N ALA A 97 0.13 -12.16 -9.05
CA ALA A 97 -0.66 -10.95 -9.17
C ALA A 97 -0.01 -9.91 -10.07
N HIS A 98 -0.84 -9.17 -10.78
CA HIS A 98 -0.45 -8.01 -11.58
C HIS A 98 -1.12 -6.77 -11.00
N VAL A 99 -0.34 -5.80 -10.62
CA VAL A 99 -0.83 -4.50 -10.12
C VAL A 99 -0.34 -3.38 -11.02
N VAL A 100 -1.26 -2.52 -11.43
CA VAL A 100 -0.97 -1.31 -12.20
C VAL A 100 -1.42 -0.10 -11.39
N VAL A 101 -0.55 0.89 -11.31
CA VAL A 101 -0.78 2.14 -10.57
C VAL A 101 -0.64 3.31 -11.53
N GLU A 102 -1.58 4.24 -11.47
CA GLU A 102 -1.48 5.54 -12.11
C GLU A 102 -1.80 6.65 -11.10
N VAL A 103 -0.95 7.65 -11.01
CA VAL A 103 -1.21 8.86 -10.22
C VAL A 103 -2.09 9.80 -11.06
N SER A 104 -3.36 9.48 -11.13
CA SER A 104 -4.33 10.11 -12.04
C SER A 104 -5.05 11.31 -11.44
N GLY A 105 -5.06 11.44 -10.10
CA GLY A 105 -5.93 12.35 -9.37
C GLY A 105 -7.40 11.92 -9.37
N ARG A 106 -7.70 10.72 -9.87
CA ARG A 106 -9.05 10.11 -9.89
C ARG A 106 -9.02 8.79 -9.14
N PRO A 107 -9.39 8.77 -7.85
CA PRO A 107 -9.37 7.56 -7.05
C PRO A 107 -10.29 6.49 -7.64
N LEU A 108 -9.71 5.34 -7.95
CA LEU A 108 -10.46 4.20 -8.49
C LEU A 108 -9.69 2.91 -8.21
N VAL A 109 -10.40 1.87 -7.79
CA VAL A 109 -9.86 0.51 -7.66
C VAL A 109 -10.65 -0.41 -8.58
N VAL A 110 -9.96 -1.06 -9.49
CA VAL A 110 -10.50 -2.04 -10.43
C VAL A 110 -9.82 -3.38 -10.19
N SER A 111 -10.59 -4.43 -10.02
CA SER A 111 -10.07 -5.79 -9.89
C SER A 111 -10.84 -6.78 -10.78
N ASN A 112 -10.18 -7.86 -11.17
CA ASN A 112 -10.78 -8.95 -11.94
C ASN A 112 -11.32 -10.09 -11.07
N PHE A 113 -11.30 -9.91 -9.74
CA PHE A 113 -11.83 -10.86 -8.76
C PHE A 113 -12.46 -10.09 -7.60
N ASP A 114 -13.25 -10.79 -6.79
CA ASP A 114 -13.88 -10.17 -5.63
C ASP A 114 -12.88 -10.04 -4.48
N LEU A 115 -12.43 -8.80 -4.22
CA LEU A 115 -11.52 -8.49 -3.12
C LEU A 115 -12.14 -8.74 -1.75
N SER A 116 -13.48 -8.77 -1.67
CA SER A 116 -14.20 -9.01 -0.42
C SER A 116 -14.23 -10.48 -0.02
N ASP A 117 -14.05 -11.40 -0.97
CA ASP A 117 -14.00 -12.85 -0.71
C ASP A 117 -12.65 -13.33 -0.14
N ALA A 118 -11.65 -12.48 -0.13
CA ALA A 118 -10.34 -12.81 0.44
C ALA A 118 -10.41 -12.82 1.96
N ARG A 119 -10.92 -13.90 2.54
CA ARG A 119 -10.92 -14.13 4.00
C ARG A 119 -9.51 -14.41 4.48
N ILE A 120 -8.98 -13.52 5.31
CA ILE A 120 -7.65 -13.69 5.88
C ILE A 120 -7.76 -13.93 7.38
N ALA A 121 -7.16 -15.04 7.85
CA ALA A 121 -6.85 -15.29 9.25
C ALA A 121 -7.96 -14.90 10.25
N GLY A 122 -9.23 -15.16 9.91
CA GLY A 122 -10.38 -14.87 10.78
C GLY A 122 -10.80 -13.41 10.85
N ILE A 123 -10.19 -12.54 10.03
CA ILE A 123 -10.59 -11.14 9.90
C ILE A 123 -11.61 -11.02 8.77
N GLY A 124 -12.66 -10.19 8.96
CA GLY A 124 -13.76 -10.04 8.00
C GLY A 124 -13.31 -9.69 6.58
N SER A 125 -14.14 -10.05 5.62
CA SER A 125 -13.84 -10.12 4.19
C SER A 125 -13.48 -8.79 3.50
N ASP A 126 -13.68 -7.64 4.14
CA ASP A 126 -13.60 -6.35 3.46
C ASP A 126 -12.28 -5.58 3.69
N ILE A 127 -11.37 -6.12 4.47
CA ILE A 127 -10.16 -5.41 4.91
C ILE A 127 -9.30 -4.97 3.74
N VAL A 128 -9.05 -5.87 2.80
CA VAL A 128 -8.19 -5.56 1.64
C VAL A 128 -8.86 -4.55 0.72
N ALA A 129 -10.15 -4.73 0.46
CA ALA A 129 -10.93 -3.78 -0.35
C ALA A 129 -10.94 -2.40 0.30
N THR A 130 -11.22 -2.31 1.60
CA THR A 130 -11.21 -1.06 2.36
C THR A 130 -9.83 -0.39 2.32
N PHE A 131 -8.77 -1.15 2.58
CA PHE A 131 -7.41 -0.62 2.54
C PHE A 131 -7.06 -0.03 1.16
N LEU A 132 -7.32 -0.78 0.08
CA LEU A 132 -6.98 -0.36 -1.28
C LEU A 132 -7.80 0.87 -1.71
N HIS A 133 -9.09 0.94 -1.36
CA HIS A 133 -9.92 2.10 -1.61
C HIS A 133 -9.40 3.35 -0.88
N GLU A 134 -9.11 3.24 0.40
CA GLU A 134 -8.61 4.36 1.19
C GLU A 134 -7.21 4.79 0.76
N LEU A 135 -6.36 3.86 0.34
CA LEU A 135 -5.06 4.15 -0.27
C LEU A 135 -5.22 4.95 -1.55
N ALA A 136 -6.12 4.52 -2.43
CA ALA A 136 -6.40 5.20 -3.70
C ALA A 136 -6.96 6.62 -3.47
N GLU A 137 -7.89 6.77 -2.53
CA GLU A 137 -8.45 8.07 -2.14
C GLU A 137 -7.37 9.00 -1.57
N GLY A 138 -6.57 8.53 -0.63
CA GLY A 138 -5.54 9.34 0.02
C GLY A 138 -4.42 9.78 -0.92
N ALA A 139 -4.05 8.96 -1.88
CA ALA A 139 -2.95 9.21 -2.80
C ALA A 139 -3.36 9.73 -4.18
N GLY A 140 -4.66 9.74 -4.51
CA GLY A 140 -5.13 10.11 -5.83
C GLY A 140 -4.77 9.09 -6.91
N LEU A 141 -4.94 7.79 -6.61
CA LEU A 141 -4.51 6.70 -7.47
C LEU A 141 -5.67 6.03 -8.21
N THR A 142 -5.42 5.67 -9.46
CA THR A 142 -6.15 4.60 -10.15
C THR A 142 -5.34 3.31 -9.98
N LEU A 143 -5.94 2.30 -9.35
CA LEU A 143 -5.35 1.00 -9.09
C LEU A 143 -6.06 -0.06 -9.92
N HIS A 144 -5.32 -0.86 -10.66
CA HIS A 144 -5.79 -2.11 -11.23
C HIS A 144 -5.10 -3.27 -10.50
N VAL A 145 -5.88 -4.15 -9.92
CA VAL A 145 -5.41 -5.34 -9.23
C VAL A 145 -5.94 -6.57 -9.95
N ARG A 146 -5.06 -7.34 -10.54
CA ARG A 146 -5.41 -8.55 -11.27
C ARG A 146 -4.77 -9.76 -10.63
N LEU A 147 -5.59 -10.73 -10.28
CA LEU A 147 -5.12 -12.06 -9.93
C LEU A 147 -5.00 -12.87 -11.22
N ILE A 148 -3.79 -13.32 -11.52
CA ILE A 148 -3.48 -14.18 -12.68
C ILE A 148 -3.69 -15.64 -12.30
N GLU A 149 -3.11 -16.05 -11.16
CA GLU A 149 -3.25 -17.38 -10.58
C GLU A 149 -3.18 -17.28 -9.04
N GLY A 150 -3.75 -18.25 -8.35
CA GLY A 150 -3.67 -18.38 -6.91
C GLY A 150 -4.94 -18.90 -6.30
N SER A 151 -4.81 -19.76 -5.29
CA SER A 151 -5.91 -20.38 -4.57
C SER A 151 -5.86 -20.11 -3.07
N GLU A 152 -4.66 -20.04 -2.48
CA GLU A 152 -4.51 -19.78 -1.06
C GLU A 152 -4.63 -18.26 -0.78
N PRO A 153 -5.61 -17.84 0.06
CA PRO A 153 -5.85 -16.41 0.31
C PRO A 153 -4.62 -15.64 0.79
N ASP A 154 -3.81 -16.22 1.67
CA ASP A 154 -2.62 -15.58 2.18
C ASP A 154 -1.60 -15.32 1.07
N HIS A 155 -1.38 -16.30 0.20
CA HIS A 155 -0.44 -16.16 -0.93
C HIS A 155 -0.94 -15.15 -1.96
N VAL A 156 -2.24 -15.13 -2.23
CA VAL A 156 -2.87 -14.13 -3.11
C VAL A 156 -2.61 -12.71 -2.61
N LEU A 157 -2.80 -12.49 -1.31
CA LEU A 157 -2.59 -11.18 -0.71
C LEU A 157 -1.13 -10.77 -0.68
N GLU A 158 -0.24 -11.69 -0.34
CA GLU A 158 1.20 -11.42 -0.40
C GLU A 158 1.63 -11.03 -1.81
N ALA A 159 1.18 -11.77 -2.84
CA ALA A 159 1.47 -11.44 -4.23
C ALA A 159 0.96 -10.04 -4.61
N ILE A 160 -0.25 -9.67 -4.20
CA ILE A 160 -0.83 -8.35 -4.45
C ILE A 160 -0.01 -7.24 -3.78
N PHE A 161 0.32 -7.37 -2.50
CA PHE A 161 1.05 -6.32 -1.78
C PHE A 161 2.51 -6.20 -2.23
N LYS A 162 3.16 -7.29 -2.59
CA LYS A 162 4.49 -7.26 -3.25
C LYS A 162 4.42 -6.51 -4.58
N ALA A 163 3.47 -6.86 -5.45
CA ALA A 163 3.30 -6.21 -6.74
C ALA A 163 2.93 -4.72 -6.59
N LEU A 164 2.07 -4.39 -5.63
CA LEU A 164 1.71 -3.02 -5.29
C LEU A 164 2.95 -2.22 -4.87
N GLY A 165 3.80 -2.78 -4.02
CA GLY A 165 5.04 -2.14 -3.58
C GLY A 165 5.95 -1.80 -4.77
N VAL A 166 6.18 -2.75 -5.68
CA VAL A 166 7.00 -2.53 -6.87
C VAL A 166 6.39 -1.47 -7.79
N ALA A 167 5.07 -1.52 -8.03
CA ALA A 167 4.38 -0.56 -8.89
C ALA A 167 4.41 0.87 -8.30
N LEU A 168 4.22 1.02 -6.98
CA LEU A 168 4.35 2.30 -6.29
C LEU A 168 5.77 2.87 -6.38
N ALA A 169 6.78 2.03 -6.20
CA ALA A 169 8.18 2.45 -6.34
C ALA A 169 8.48 2.96 -7.74
N GLN A 170 8.01 2.27 -8.77
CA GLN A 170 8.15 2.73 -10.16
C GLN A 170 7.51 4.10 -10.39
N SER A 171 6.35 4.35 -9.78
CA SER A 171 5.61 5.61 -9.89
C SER A 171 6.36 6.79 -9.30
N CYS A 172 7.21 6.54 -8.30
CA CYS A 172 8.04 7.53 -7.63
C CYS A 172 9.38 7.81 -8.33
N ARG A 173 9.78 6.99 -9.30
CA ARG A 173 11.05 7.16 -10.01
C ARG A 173 11.04 8.40 -10.89
N LYS A 174 12.21 9.01 -11.08
CA LYS A 174 12.36 10.09 -12.05
C LYS A 174 12.12 9.56 -13.46
N ARG A 175 11.44 10.36 -14.29
CA ARG A 175 11.38 10.10 -15.73
C ARG A 175 12.79 10.13 -16.30
N ARG A 176 13.11 9.17 -17.16
CA ARG A 176 14.28 9.30 -18.03
C ARG A 176 14.00 10.44 -18.99
N ARG A 177 14.91 11.41 -19.08
CA ARG A 177 14.91 12.33 -20.22
C ARG A 177 15.31 11.47 -21.42
N GLU A 178 14.46 11.41 -22.43
CA GLU A 178 14.87 10.96 -23.75
C GLU A 178 15.87 12.00 -24.25
N GLU A 179 17.10 11.56 -24.49
CA GLU A 179 18.12 12.37 -25.17
C GLU A 179 17.81 12.45 -26.65
#